data_abb6a9c7673008007867054df969323e
#
_entry.id   abb6a9c7673008007867054df969323e
#
_cell.length_a   1.000
_cell.length_b   1.000
_cell.length_c   1.000
_cell.angle_alpha   90.00
_cell.angle_beta   90.00
_cell.angle_gamma   90.00
#
_symmetry.space_group_name_H-M   'P 1'
#
loop_
_entity.id
_entity.type
_entity.pdbx_description
1 polymer ?
#
loop_
_entity_poly.entity_id
_entity_poly.type
_entity_poly.pdbx_seq_one_letter_code
_entity_poly.pdbx_strand_id
1 'polypeptide(L)'
;MTARVVIAARGGPDAKRRCADALPGEARAALVRAMLSDMLVALAEMPELGKPLLVTPTDEVAVIAAQHGVEVLHEHSAQGLAAALRRGQQEIARRDPQALVVLLPGDLPLLDPAELFDAVTQVQHDQVGIVAAAADGGTGALLLEAGQPFAFSYGEGSCERHLAAARLVGLQPRLINAPSLAFDVDRPADVAALADSRRAPQTRRWLAEHLPIKVSPG
;
A
#
# COMPACT_ATOMS: atom_id res chain seq x y z
N MET A 1 -19.49 -10.80 3.33
CA MET A 1 -18.35 -10.97 2.39
C MET A 1 -17.07 -10.87 3.20
N THR A 2 -16.18 -11.85 3.11
CA THR A 2 -14.91 -11.83 3.84
C THR A 2 -13.95 -10.92 3.08
N ALA A 3 -13.41 -9.89 3.72
CA ALA A 3 -12.38 -9.05 3.12
C ALA A 3 -10.97 -9.47 3.61
N ARG A 4 -9.97 -9.34 2.75
CA ARG A 4 -8.56 -9.66 3.03
C ARG A 4 -7.65 -8.57 2.49
N VAL A 5 -6.69 -8.15 3.27
CA VAL A 5 -5.69 -7.17 2.85
C VAL A 5 -4.43 -7.88 2.36
N VAL A 6 -3.97 -7.49 1.18
CA VAL A 6 -2.68 -7.89 0.61
C VAL A 6 -1.81 -6.65 0.48
N ILE A 7 -0.63 -6.70 1.06
CA ILE A 7 0.34 -5.61 1.02
C ILE A 7 1.55 -6.07 0.22
N ALA A 8 2.06 -5.25 -0.68
CA ALA A 8 3.35 -5.49 -1.31
C ALA A 8 4.35 -4.43 -0.86
N ALA A 9 5.41 -4.86 -0.19
CA ALA A 9 6.47 -3.97 0.29
C ALA A 9 7.84 -4.50 -0.09
N ARG A 10 8.69 -3.60 -0.57
CA ARG A 10 10.09 -3.87 -0.88
C ARG A 10 10.97 -2.98 -0.02
N GLY A 11 11.77 -3.59 0.82
CA GLY A 11 12.81 -2.91 1.62
C GLY A 11 14.13 -2.75 0.86
N GLY A 12 15.15 -2.39 1.64
CA GLY A 12 16.52 -2.28 1.19
C GLY A 12 16.91 -0.92 0.60
N PRO A 13 18.22 -0.73 0.32
CA PRO A 13 18.78 0.56 -0.08
C PRO A 13 18.33 1.03 -1.47
N ASP A 14 17.75 0.14 -2.26
CA ASP A 14 17.20 0.45 -3.59
C ASP A 14 15.74 0.95 -3.55
N ALA A 15 15.10 0.95 -2.39
CA ALA A 15 13.75 1.49 -2.23
C ALA A 15 13.75 3.02 -2.37
N LYS A 16 12.61 3.58 -2.75
CA LYS A 16 12.41 5.05 -2.85
C LYS A 16 13.50 5.78 -3.63
N ARG A 17 13.82 5.30 -4.82
CA ARG A 17 14.88 5.87 -5.67
C ARG A 17 14.67 7.34 -6.02
N ARG A 18 13.43 7.82 -6.10
CA ARG A 18 13.11 9.23 -6.35
C ARG A 18 13.54 10.16 -5.20
N CYS A 19 13.80 9.58 -4.02
CA CYS A 19 14.39 10.29 -2.88
C CYS A 19 15.92 10.16 -2.80
N ALA A 20 16.59 9.55 -3.78
CA ALA A 20 18.02 9.21 -3.68
C ALA A 20 18.94 10.44 -3.58
N ASP A 21 18.57 11.55 -4.21
CA ASP A 21 19.32 12.80 -4.14
C ASP A 21 19.25 13.47 -2.75
N ALA A 22 18.17 13.20 -1.99
CA ALA A 22 17.95 13.79 -0.69
C ALA A 22 18.28 12.85 0.47
N LEU A 23 18.25 11.53 0.26
CA LEU A 23 18.35 10.52 1.31
C LEU A 23 19.33 9.40 0.92
N PRO A 24 20.32 9.06 1.77
CA PRO A 24 21.16 7.87 1.62
C PRO A 24 20.31 6.58 1.57
N GLY A 25 20.87 5.51 1.01
CA GLY A 25 20.19 4.22 0.86
C GLY A 25 19.64 3.65 2.17
N GLU A 26 20.45 3.67 3.23
CA GLU A 26 20.04 3.23 4.58
C GLU A 26 18.91 4.08 5.16
N ALA A 27 18.94 5.38 4.95
CA ALA A 27 17.85 6.26 5.40
C ALA A 27 16.56 5.97 4.65
N ARG A 28 16.62 5.69 3.34
CA ARG A 28 15.45 5.28 2.55
C ARG A 28 14.89 3.93 2.99
N ALA A 29 15.75 2.97 3.29
CA ALA A 29 15.34 1.68 3.84
C ALA A 29 14.63 1.86 5.21
N ALA A 30 15.21 2.69 6.08
CA ALA A 30 14.60 3.01 7.38
C ALA A 30 13.24 3.72 7.23
N LEU A 31 13.08 4.61 6.26
CA LEU A 31 11.80 5.25 5.95
C LEU A 31 10.75 4.22 5.54
N VAL A 32 11.09 3.28 4.65
CA VAL A 32 10.16 2.21 4.25
C VAL A 32 9.70 1.39 5.45
N ARG A 33 10.62 1.05 6.36
CA ARG A 33 10.29 0.33 7.60
C ARG A 33 9.32 1.11 8.48
N ALA A 34 9.57 2.40 8.66
CA ALA A 34 8.73 3.27 9.48
C ALA A 34 7.31 3.38 8.89
N MET A 35 7.20 3.64 7.57
CA MET A 35 5.90 3.72 6.88
C MET A 35 5.12 2.41 6.95
N LEU A 36 5.79 1.28 6.70
CA LEU A 36 5.16 -0.03 6.81
C LEU A 36 4.67 -0.30 8.24
N SER A 37 5.48 0.02 9.26
CA SER A 37 5.07 -0.16 10.66
C SER A 37 3.83 0.66 11.01
N ASP A 38 3.75 1.93 10.58
CA ASP A 38 2.56 2.76 10.78
C ASP A 38 1.32 2.15 10.12
N MET A 39 1.46 1.68 8.88
CA MET A 39 0.39 1.02 8.14
C MET A 39 -0.08 -0.27 8.83
N LEU A 40 0.85 -1.10 9.33
CA LEU A 40 0.51 -2.35 10.02
C LEU A 40 -0.16 -2.11 11.37
N VAL A 41 0.22 -1.05 12.09
CA VAL A 41 -0.47 -0.62 13.32
C VAL A 41 -1.92 -0.22 13.00
N ALA A 42 -2.15 0.57 11.96
CA ALA A 42 -3.50 0.96 11.56
C ALA A 42 -4.36 -0.27 11.16
N LEU A 43 -3.79 -1.23 10.41
CA LEU A 43 -4.50 -2.46 10.03
C LEU A 43 -4.82 -3.37 11.22
N ALA A 44 -4.02 -3.33 12.29
CA ALA A 44 -4.31 -4.08 13.51
C ALA A 44 -5.58 -3.60 14.24
N GLU A 45 -6.05 -2.39 13.96
CA GLU A 45 -7.31 -1.86 14.46
C GLU A 45 -8.55 -2.45 13.74
N MET A 46 -8.34 -3.28 12.69
CA MET A 46 -9.38 -3.84 11.82
C MET A 46 -9.40 -5.38 11.85
N PRO A 47 -9.71 -6.01 12.99
CA PRO A 47 -9.69 -7.47 13.10
C PRO A 47 -10.69 -8.17 12.16
N GLU A 48 -11.73 -7.48 11.71
CA GLU A 48 -12.73 -7.97 10.75
C GLU A 48 -12.15 -8.25 9.34
N LEU A 49 -11.03 -7.63 8.98
CA LEU A 49 -10.31 -7.91 7.72
C LEU A 49 -9.39 -9.14 7.84
N GLY A 50 -9.36 -9.77 9.02
CA GLY A 50 -8.47 -10.90 9.33
C GLY A 50 -6.99 -10.50 9.27
N LYS A 51 -6.10 -11.51 9.25
CA LYS A 51 -4.66 -11.25 9.16
C LYS A 51 -4.30 -10.76 7.77
N PRO A 52 -3.62 -9.61 7.63
CA PRO A 52 -3.09 -9.18 6.36
C PRO A 52 -2.05 -10.17 5.82
N LEU A 53 -1.91 -10.24 4.50
CA LEU A 53 -0.86 -10.97 3.80
C LEU A 53 0.13 -9.97 3.21
N LEU A 54 1.37 -10.00 3.65
CA LEU A 54 2.44 -9.17 3.11
C LEU A 54 3.29 -9.99 2.14
N VAL A 55 3.48 -9.46 0.93
CA VAL A 55 4.33 -10.04 -0.11
C VAL A 55 5.62 -9.23 -0.19
N THR A 56 6.77 -9.89 0.00
CA THR A 56 8.07 -9.22 0.02
C THR A 56 9.22 -10.13 -0.43
N PRO A 57 10.24 -9.58 -1.11
CA PRO A 57 11.46 -10.29 -1.42
C PRO A 57 12.54 -10.10 -0.33
N THR A 58 12.29 -9.36 0.75
CA THR A 58 13.32 -8.98 1.73
C THR A 58 13.00 -9.50 3.14
N ASP A 59 13.98 -10.15 3.77
CA ASP A 59 13.84 -10.70 5.13
C ASP A 59 13.58 -9.60 6.16
N GLU A 60 14.18 -8.43 5.99
CA GLU A 60 14.00 -7.29 6.88
C GLU A 60 12.53 -6.85 6.97
N VAL A 61 11.86 -6.75 5.83
CA VAL A 61 10.42 -6.41 5.75
C VAL A 61 9.56 -7.55 6.31
N ALA A 62 9.95 -8.80 6.07
CA ALA A 62 9.27 -9.97 6.61
C ALA A 62 9.32 -10.03 8.14
N VAL A 63 10.45 -9.68 8.74
CA VAL A 63 10.62 -9.62 10.21
C VAL A 63 9.66 -8.57 10.81
N ILE A 64 9.56 -7.39 10.21
CA ILE A 64 8.63 -6.36 10.68
C ILE A 64 7.18 -6.85 10.59
N ALA A 65 6.78 -7.45 9.48
CA ALA A 65 5.44 -8.00 9.33
C ALA A 65 5.13 -9.06 10.39
N ALA A 66 6.06 -9.96 10.65
CA ALA A 66 5.91 -10.99 11.68
C ALA A 66 5.74 -10.41 13.09
N GLN A 67 6.45 -9.33 13.43
CA GLN A 67 6.31 -8.60 14.70
C GLN A 67 4.90 -8.02 14.90
N HIS A 68 4.20 -7.69 13.81
CA HIS A 68 2.82 -7.21 13.82
C HIS A 68 1.79 -8.34 13.61
N GLY A 69 2.19 -9.60 13.64
CA GLY A 69 1.30 -10.75 13.46
C GLY A 69 0.76 -10.93 12.03
N VAL A 70 1.38 -10.28 11.05
CA VAL A 70 1.04 -10.33 9.63
C VAL A 70 1.60 -11.60 8.99
N GLU A 71 0.82 -12.24 8.12
CA GLU A 71 1.27 -13.38 7.33
C GLU A 71 2.23 -12.92 6.23
N VAL A 72 3.30 -13.68 5.99
CA VAL A 72 4.33 -13.31 5.01
C VAL A 72 4.38 -14.32 3.87
N LEU A 73 4.34 -13.81 2.65
CA LEU A 73 4.60 -14.55 1.42
C LEU A 73 5.92 -14.05 0.80
N HIS A 74 6.98 -14.83 0.95
CA HIS A 74 8.27 -14.47 0.37
C HIS A 74 8.28 -14.60 -1.17
N GLU A 75 8.84 -13.60 -1.83
CA GLU A 75 9.22 -13.67 -3.24
C GLU A 75 10.69 -14.10 -3.38
N HIS A 76 10.98 -15.00 -4.31
CA HIS A 76 12.38 -15.37 -4.60
C HIS A 76 13.17 -14.23 -5.26
N SER A 77 12.48 -13.35 -5.98
CA SER A 77 13.05 -12.17 -6.64
C SER A 77 11.99 -11.09 -6.82
N ALA A 78 12.38 -9.84 -6.68
CA ALA A 78 11.49 -8.70 -6.88
C ALA A 78 11.13 -8.53 -8.36
N GLN A 79 9.88 -8.77 -8.72
CA GLN A 79 9.34 -8.59 -10.08
C GLN A 79 8.49 -7.31 -10.22
N GLY A 80 8.50 -6.46 -9.19
CA GLY A 80 7.74 -5.22 -9.16
C GLY A 80 6.40 -5.34 -8.43
N LEU A 81 5.80 -4.16 -8.13
CA LEU A 81 4.59 -4.03 -7.33
C LEU A 81 3.41 -4.84 -7.89
N ALA A 82 3.17 -4.75 -9.20
CA ALA A 82 2.08 -5.47 -9.85
C ALA A 82 2.19 -7.00 -9.70
N ALA A 83 3.40 -7.53 -9.85
CA ALA A 83 3.65 -8.97 -9.72
C ALA A 83 3.46 -9.45 -8.28
N ALA A 84 3.98 -8.68 -7.30
CA ALA A 84 3.84 -8.98 -5.89
C ALA A 84 2.36 -9.00 -5.45
N LEU A 85 1.59 -7.95 -5.80
CA LEU A 85 0.16 -7.89 -5.48
C LEU A 85 -0.64 -8.99 -6.17
N ARG A 86 -0.33 -9.31 -7.44
CA ARG A 86 -0.93 -10.45 -8.14
C ARG A 86 -0.67 -11.76 -7.41
N ARG A 87 0.55 -11.98 -6.95
CA ARG A 87 0.91 -13.19 -6.21
C ARG A 87 0.14 -13.29 -4.89
N GLY A 88 -0.01 -12.19 -4.18
CA GLY A 88 -0.84 -12.12 -2.97
C GLY A 88 -2.32 -12.38 -3.26
N GLN A 89 -2.88 -11.78 -4.32
CA GLN A 89 -4.24 -12.06 -4.77
C GLN A 89 -4.45 -13.54 -5.07
N GLN A 90 -3.53 -14.17 -5.82
CA GLN A 90 -3.60 -15.59 -6.16
C GLN A 90 -3.55 -16.49 -4.91
N GLU A 91 -2.75 -16.13 -3.90
CA GLU A 91 -2.69 -16.86 -2.65
C GLU A 91 -4.01 -16.78 -1.88
N ILE A 92 -4.66 -15.61 -1.84
CA ILE A 92 -6.00 -15.47 -1.26
C ILE A 92 -7.03 -16.24 -2.10
N ALA A 93 -6.99 -16.13 -3.44
CA ALA A 93 -7.92 -16.85 -4.33
C ALA A 93 -7.88 -18.37 -4.18
N ARG A 94 -6.70 -18.95 -3.89
CA ARG A 94 -6.56 -20.39 -3.60
C ARG A 94 -7.28 -20.79 -2.32
N ARG A 95 -7.39 -19.90 -1.34
CA ARG A 95 -8.05 -20.16 -0.05
C ARG A 95 -9.54 -19.85 -0.10
N ASP A 96 -9.88 -18.71 -0.69
CA ASP A 96 -11.24 -18.20 -0.83
C ASP A 96 -11.34 -17.33 -2.09
N PRO A 97 -11.79 -17.87 -3.25
CA PRO A 97 -11.87 -17.10 -4.48
C PRO A 97 -12.93 -16.00 -4.46
N GLN A 98 -13.89 -16.07 -3.53
CA GLN A 98 -14.95 -15.08 -3.37
C GLN A 98 -14.61 -13.99 -2.34
N ALA A 99 -13.47 -14.10 -1.65
CA ALA A 99 -13.03 -13.05 -0.73
C ALA A 99 -12.79 -11.74 -1.50
N LEU A 100 -13.23 -10.61 -0.94
CA LEU A 100 -12.80 -9.31 -1.40
C LEU A 100 -11.33 -9.10 -1.01
N VAL A 101 -10.44 -8.87 -1.96
CA VAL A 101 -9.07 -8.49 -1.67
C VAL A 101 -8.88 -7.00 -1.79
N VAL A 102 -8.21 -6.42 -0.81
CA VAL A 102 -7.71 -5.04 -0.83
C VAL A 102 -6.22 -5.10 -1.10
N LEU A 103 -5.80 -4.59 -2.24
CA LEU A 103 -4.41 -4.62 -2.70
C LEU A 103 -3.75 -3.27 -2.47
N LEU A 104 -2.76 -3.23 -1.59
CA LEU A 104 -2.11 -2.01 -1.13
C LEU A 104 -0.61 -2.02 -1.39
N PRO A 105 -0.02 -0.95 -1.94
CA PRO A 105 1.42 -0.72 -1.81
C PRO A 105 1.78 -0.49 -0.34
N GLY A 106 3.01 -0.87 0.06
CA GLY A 106 3.45 -0.84 1.45
C GLY A 106 4.00 0.53 1.91
N ASP A 107 3.59 1.62 1.30
CA ASP A 107 4.07 2.97 1.52
C ASP A 107 2.95 4.01 1.71
N LEU A 108 1.87 3.56 2.36
CA LEU A 108 0.70 4.36 2.74
C LEU A 108 0.69 4.64 4.26
N PRO A 109 1.61 5.46 4.79
CA PRO A 109 1.75 5.65 6.23
C PRO A 109 0.56 6.35 6.89
N LEU A 110 -0.28 7.02 6.11
CA LEU A 110 -1.47 7.73 6.57
C LEU A 110 -2.74 6.87 6.53
N LEU A 111 -2.64 5.57 6.23
CA LEU A 111 -3.79 4.66 6.17
C LEU A 111 -4.72 4.89 7.35
N ASP A 112 -5.99 5.19 7.03
CA ASP A 112 -7.06 5.38 7.99
C ASP A 112 -7.98 4.16 8.00
N PRO A 113 -8.10 3.43 9.13
CA PRO A 113 -9.01 2.30 9.24
C PRO A 113 -10.45 2.61 8.83
N ALA A 114 -10.98 3.79 9.17
CA ALA A 114 -12.34 4.16 8.82
C ALA A 114 -12.51 4.34 7.29
N GLU A 115 -11.56 5.03 6.63
CA GLU A 115 -11.61 5.17 5.16
C GLU A 115 -11.44 3.83 4.44
N LEU A 116 -10.58 2.94 4.97
CA LEU A 116 -10.42 1.60 4.41
C LEU A 116 -11.70 0.77 4.59
N PHE A 117 -12.35 0.84 5.76
CA PHE A 117 -13.62 0.17 6.00
C PHE A 117 -14.71 0.67 5.04
N ASP A 118 -14.83 1.98 4.89
CA ASP A 118 -15.76 2.60 3.95
C ASP A 118 -15.49 2.18 2.51
N ALA A 119 -14.22 2.09 2.11
CA ALA A 119 -13.83 1.62 0.79
C ALA A 119 -14.26 0.16 0.55
N VAL A 120 -14.06 -0.72 1.53
CA VAL A 120 -14.46 -2.13 1.48
C VAL A 120 -15.97 -2.27 1.32
N THR A 121 -16.76 -1.47 2.05
CA THR A 121 -18.23 -1.55 1.99
C THR A 121 -18.85 -1.05 0.69
N GLN A 122 -18.08 -0.29 -0.09
CA GLN A 122 -18.54 0.27 -1.36
C GLN A 122 -18.41 -0.70 -2.55
N VAL A 123 -17.65 -1.80 -2.43
CA VAL A 123 -17.37 -2.70 -3.56
C VAL A 123 -18.28 -3.92 -3.53
N GLN A 124 -18.97 -4.18 -4.63
CA GLN A 124 -19.83 -5.34 -4.84
C GLN A 124 -19.12 -6.40 -5.68
N HIS A 125 -19.74 -7.57 -5.81
CA HIS A 125 -19.20 -8.79 -6.41
C HIS A 125 -18.65 -8.65 -7.84
N ASP A 126 -19.30 -7.85 -8.68
CA ASP A 126 -18.94 -7.61 -10.08
C ASP A 126 -18.15 -6.32 -10.31
N GLN A 127 -17.63 -5.73 -9.22
CA GLN A 127 -16.97 -4.44 -9.24
C GLN A 127 -15.47 -4.54 -8.99
N VAL A 128 -14.74 -3.54 -9.50
CA VAL A 128 -13.37 -3.22 -9.09
C VAL A 128 -13.37 -1.83 -8.48
N GLY A 129 -13.10 -1.76 -7.18
CA GLY A 129 -12.84 -0.50 -6.48
C GLY A 129 -11.43 -0.01 -6.80
N ILE A 130 -11.30 1.26 -7.14
CA ILE A 130 -10.03 1.89 -7.51
C ILE A 130 -9.89 3.19 -6.73
N VAL A 131 -8.84 3.30 -5.94
CA VAL A 131 -8.43 4.56 -5.31
C VAL A 131 -7.30 5.15 -6.15
N ALA A 132 -7.53 6.32 -6.74
CA ALA A 132 -6.49 7.01 -7.51
C ALA A 132 -5.43 7.58 -6.56
N ALA A 133 -4.14 7.40 -6.89
CA ALA A 133 -3.06 8.07 -6.18
C ALA A 133 -3.09 9.58 -6.45
N ALA A 134 -2.83 10.38 -5.42
CA ALA A 134 -3.01 11.83 -5.47
C ALA A 134 -1.99 12.54 -6.37
N ALA A 135 -0.77 11.99 -6.48
CA ALA A 135 0.37 12.71 -7.05
C ALA A 135 0.50 12.59 -8.58
N ASP A 136 0.16 11.44 -9.18
CA ASP A 136 0.54 11.12 -10.56
C ASP A 136 -0.55 10.39 -11.37
N GLY A 137 -1.78 10.33 -10.85
CA GLY A 137 -2.86 9.53 -11.46
C GLY A 137 -2.59 8.02 -11.41
N GLY A 138 -1.69 7.59 -10.54
CA GLY A 138 -1.42 6.20 -10.21
C GLY A 138 -2.58 5.55 -9.47
N THR A 139 -2.32 4.44 -8.80
CA THR A 139 -3.32 3.70 -8.03
C THR A 139 -2.79 3.43 -6.63
N GLY A 140 -3.46 3.99 -5.64
CA GLY A 140 -3.16 3.81 -4.22
C GLY A 140 -3.75 2.52 -3.66
N ALA A 141 -4.95 2.12 -4.11
CA ALA A 141 -5.54 0.85 -3.72
C ALA A 141 -6.40 0.26 -4.83
N LEU A 142 -6.47 -1.08 -4.88
CA LEU A 142 -7.43 -1.84 -5.68
C LEU A 142 -8.22 -2.78 -4.77
N LEU A 143 -9.53 -2.87 -5.02
CA LEU A 143 -10.45 -3.74 -4.30
C LEU A 143 -11.23 -4.57 -5.31
N LEU A 144 -11.13 -5.90 -5.25
CA LEU A 144 -11.84 -6.80 -6.16
C LEU A 144 -11.93 -8.20 -5.55
N GLU A 145 -12.76 -9.07 -6.10
CA GLU A 145 -12.74 -10.47 -5.68
C GLU A 145 -11.43 -11.15 -6.03
N ALA A 146 -10.95 -11.98 -5.12
CA ALA A 146 -9.67 -12.68 -5.27
C ALA A 146 -9.61 -13.53 -6.55
N GLY A 147 -10.71 -14.20 -6.91
CA GLY A 147 -10.79 -15.05 -8.09
C GLY A 147 -10.93 -14.32 -9.42
N GLN A 148 -11.12 -13.01 -9.42
CA GLN A 148 -11.36 -12.23 -10.64
C GLN A 148 -10.10 -12.13 -11.52
N PRO A 149 -10.20 -12.41 -12.83
CA PRO A 149 -9.10 -12.23 -13.78
C PRO A 149 -8.92 -10.74 -14.08
N PHE A 150 -8.02 -10.09 -13.38
CA PHE A 150 -7.77 -8.65 -13.51
C PHE A 150 -6.30 -8.38 -13.83
N ALA A 151 -6.02 -7.48 -14.79
CA ALA A 151 -4.65 -7.10 -15.15
C ALA A 151 -4.18 -5.91 -14.32
N PHE A 152 -3.11 -6.10 -13.53
CA PHE A 152 -2.49 -5.04 -12.74
C PHE A 152 -1.46 -4.28 -13.57
N SER A 153 -1.51 -2.94 -13.50
CA SER A 153 -0.65 -2.04 -14.25
C SER A 153 -0.30 -0.81 -13.40
N TYR A 154 0.51 -0.99 -12.36
CA TYR A 154 0.91 0.09 -11.45
C TYR A 154 1.88 1.09 -12.10
N GLY A 155 2.01 2.26 -11.48
CA GLY A 155 2.82 3.39 -11.91
C GLY A 155 1.98 4.56 -12.41
N GLU A 156 2.64 5.61 -12.88
CA GLU A 156 2.02 6.85 -13.37
C GLU A 156 0.86 6.57 -14.33
N GLY A 157 -0.29 7.21 -14.12
CA GLY A 157 -1.49 7.03 -14.93
C GLY A 157 -2.14 5.64 -14.84
N SER A 158 -1.80 4.82 -13.83
CA SER A 158 -2.33 3.46 -13.71
C SER A 158 -3.81 3.42 -13.34
N CYS A 159 -4.36 4.47 -12.75
CA CYS A 159 -5.79 4.54 -12.46
C CYS A 159 -6.63 4.37 -13.74
N GLU A 160 -6.33 5.14 -14.79
CA GLU A 160 -7.02 5.03 -16.07
C GLU A 160 -6.82 3.65 -16.72
N ARG A 161 -5.63 3.08 -16.63
CA ARG A 161 -5.38 1.72 -17.14
C ARG A 161 -6.19 0.68 -16.38
N HIS A 162 -6.35 0.81 -15.07
CA HIS A 162 -7.17 -0.09 -14.28
C HIS A 162 -8.67 0.07 -14.58
N LEU A 163 -9.16 1.30 -14.80
CA LEU A 163 -10.52 1.55 -15.26
C LEU A 163 -10.80 0.85 -16.59
N ALA A 164 -9.88 0.96 -17.54
CA ALA A 164 -9.98 0.29 -18.84
C ALA A 164 -9.91 -1.25 -18.70
N ALA A 165 -9.00 -1.75 -17.89
CA ALA A 165 -8.84 -3.20 -17.66
C ALA A 165 -10.09 -3.82 -17.01
N ALA A 166 -10.75 -3.13 -16.09
CA ALA A 166 -12.01 -3.60 -15.50
C ALA A 166 -13.08 -3.76 -16.55
N ARG A 167 -13.31 -2.75 -17.40
CA ARG A 167 -14.31 -2.79 -18.46
C ARG A 167 -14.02 -3.91 -19.49
N LEU A 168 -12.74 -4.13 -19.80
CA LEU A 168 -12.32 -5.14 -20.77
C LEU A 168 -12.69 -6.56 -20.33
N VAL A 169 -12.70 -6.84 -19.03
CA VAL A 169 -13.06 -8.14 -18.47
C VAL A 169 -14.51 -8.21 -17.96
N GLY A 170 -15.32 -7.19 -18.28
CA GLY A 170 -16.75 -7.15 -17.93
C GLY A 170 -17.04 -6.76 -16.48
N LEU A 171 -16.04 -6.26 -15.75
CA LEU A 171 -16.22 -5.74 -14.39
C LEU A 171 -16.62 -4.26 -14.42
N GLN A 172 -17.37 -3.84 -13.41
CA GLN A 172 -17.75 -2.45 -13.26
C GLN A 172 -16.69 -1.70 -12.44
N PRO A 173 -15.93 -0.77 -13.02
CA PRO A 173 -14.98 0.03 -12.27
C PRO A 173 -15.70 1.06 -11.39
N ARG A 174 -15.28 1.18 -10.14
CA ARG A 174 -15.77 2.15 -9.18
C ARG A 174 -14.60 2.97 -8.62
N LEU A 175 -14.59 4.27 -8.91
CA LEU A 175 -13.67 5.18 -8.23
C LEU A 175 -14.13 5.39 -6.79
N ILE A 176 -13.18 5.22 -5.86
CA ILE A 176 -13.41 5.36 -4.43
C ILE A 176 -12.59 6.54 -3.93
N ASN A 177 -13.24 7.44 -3.21
CA ASN A 177 -12.57 8.55 -2.53
C ASN A 177 -12.11 8.09 -1.15
N ALA A 178 -10.81 7.85 -1.01
CA ALA A 178 -10.15 7.48 0.24
C ALA A 178 -8.78 8.17 0.32
N PRO A 179 -8.73 9.43 0.78
CA PRO A 179 -7.50 10.23 0.78
C PRO A 179 -6.31 9.58 1.45
N SER A 180 -6.50 8.83 2.53
CA SER A 180 -5.43 8.14 3.24
C SER A 180 -4.83 6.97 2.43
N LEU A 181 -5.59 6.40 1.51
CA LEU A 181 -5.13 5.35 0.58
C LEU A 181 -4.61 5.93 -0.75
N ALA A 182 -4.85 7.23 -0.99
CA ALA A 182 -4.39 7.95 -2.17
C ALA A 182 -3.01 8.59 -2.00
N PHE A 183 -2.54 8.70 -0.75
CA PHE A 183 -1.28 9.36 -0.40
C PHE A 183 -0.15 8.36 -0.23
N ASP A 184 0.62 8.16 -1.26
CA ASP A 184 1.89 7.44 -1.23
C ASP A 184 3.07 8.40 -1.06
N VAL A 185 4.15 7.93 -0.47
CA VAL A 185 5.35 8.73 -0.19
C VAL A 185 6.43 8.37 -1.20
N ASP A 186 6.54 9.12 -2.28
CA ASP A 186 7.49 8.84 -3.35
C ASP A 186 8.59 9.88 -3.52
N ARG A 187 8.37 11.12 -3.06
CA ARG A 187 9.26 12.25 -3.24
C ARG A 187 9.60 12.92 -1.91
N PRO A 188 10.70 13.68 -1.82
CA PRO A 188 11.04 14.43 -0.62
C PRO A 188 9.93 15.38 -0.12
N ALA A 189 9.13 15.94 -1.04
CA ALA A 189 7.99 16.79 -0.68
C ALA A 189 6.90 16.01 0.05
N ASP A 190 6.62 14.76 -0.36
CA ASP A 190 5.63 13.89 0.29
C ASP A 190 6.08 13.56 1.71
N VAL A 191 7.38 13.29 1.87
CA VAL A 191 8.01 13.06 3.18
C VAL A 191 7.81 14.26 4.09
N ALA A 192 8.03 15.49 3.60
CA ALA A 192 7.83 16.71 4.35
C ALA A 192 6.36 16.93 4.75
N ALA A 193 5.41 16.57 3.88
CA ALA A 193 3.98 16.69 4.16
C ALA A 193 3.49 15.81 5.32
N LEU A 194 4.25 14.78 5.69
CA LEU A 194 3.94 13.92 6.85
C LEU A 194 4.28 14.57 8.20
N ALA A 195 5.10 15.61 8.23
CA ALA A 195 5.62 16.20 9.48
C ALA A 195 4.50 16.64 10.44
N ASP A 196 3.39 17.14 9.91
CA ASP A 196 2.26 17.64 10.70
C ASP A 196 1.17 16.59 10.93
N SER A 197 1.29 15.40 10.34
CA SER A 197 0.28 14.34 10.50
C SER A 197 0.29 13.77 11.91
N ARG A 198 -0.88 13.65 12.53
CA ARG A 198 -1.04 12.92 13.80
C ARG A 198 -1.03 11.40 13.61
N ARG A 199 -1.27 10.93 12.39
CA ARG A 199 -1.08 9.56 11.96
C ARG A 199 0.40 9.36 11.62
N ALA A 200 0.85 8.16 11.40
CA ALA A 200 2.23 7.85 11.05
C ALA A 200 3.29 8.24 12.12
N PRO A 201 3.15 7.83 13.38
CA PRO A 201 4.07 8.20 14.45
C PRO A 201 5.50 7.71 14.23
N GLN A 202 5.71 6.52 13.65
CA GLN A 202 7.04 5.98 13.35
C GLN A 202 7.71 6.76 12.22
N THR A 203 6.96 7.06 11.17
CA THR A 203 7.44 7.87 10.04
C THR A 203 7.80 9.29 10.48
N ARG A 204 6.97 9.92 11.32
CA ARG A 204 7.28 11.23 11.88
C ARG A 204 8.52 11.25 12.78
N ARG A 205 8.70 10.22 13.60
CA ARG A 205 9.91 10.07 14.41
C ARG A 205 11.14 9.98 13.51
N TRP A 206 11.05 9.15 12.48
CA TRP A 206 12.11 9.02 11.47
C TRP A 206 12.42 10.37 10.81
N LEU A 207 11.38 11.16 10.45
CA LEU A 207 11.53 12.50 9.88
C LEU A 207 12.31 13.44 10.80
N ALA A 208 11.95 13.49 12.07
CA ALA A 208 12.62 14.34 13.06
C ALA A 208 14.10 14.00 13.23
N GLU A 209 14.47 12.73 13.05
CA GLU A 209 15.86 12.26 13.19
C GLU A 209 16.70 12.49 11.91
N HIS A 210 16.11 12.44 10.71
CA HIS A 210 16.85 12.43 9.45
C HIS A 210 16.68 13.69 8.59
N LEU A 211 15.58 14.40 8.77
CA LEU A 211 15.30 15.66 8.08
C LEU A 211 14.94 16.74 9.14
N PRO A 212 15.92 17.27 9.86
CA PRO A 212 15.62 18.33 10.84
C PRO A 212 14.97 19.51 10.09
N ILE A 213 13.72 19.78 10.43
CA ILE A 213 12.96 20.91 9.91
C ILE A 213 13.78 22.14 10.25
N LYS A 214 14.30 22.84 9.24
CA LYS A 214 14.80 24.20 9.44
C LYS A 214 13.61 25.05 9.82
N VAL A 215 13.35 25.18 11.12
CA VAL A 215 12.47 26.23 11.63
C VAL A 215 13.20 27.52 11.31
N SER A 216 12.76 28.22 10.27
CA SER A 216 13.17 29.61 10.04
C SER A 216 12.64 30.39 11.22
N PRO A 217 13.50 31.05 12.01
CA PRO A 217 13.00 31.97 13.02
C PRO A 217 12.30 33.12 12.30
N GLY A 218 10.98 33.27 12.57
CA GLY A 218 10.19 34.41 12.11
C GLY A 218 10.68 35.73 12.75
#